data_ccb801e87c6aa7bf6a7f17c6e6ae38e6
#
_entry.id   ccb801e87c6aa7bf6a7f17c6e6ae38e6
#
_cell.length_a   1.000
_cell.length_b   1.000
_cell.length_c   1.000
_cell.angle_alpha   90.00
_cell.angle_beta   90.00
_cell.angle_gamma   90.00
#
_symmetry.space_group_name_H-M   'P 1'
#
loop_
_entity.id
_entity.type
_entity.pdbx_description
1 polymer ?
#
loop_
_entity_poly.entity_id
_entity_poly.type
_entity_poly.pdbx_seq_one_letter_code
_entity_poly.pdbx_strand_id
1 'polypeptide(L)'
;TKTLYTGTEDNKTVYYFAGNALDNWVKFGGFYWRIIRTNADGSIRLLYNGTNTTVTDAYIGTSAFNSVSTDPMYVGYKYGTSGTLASNRTNTNNSTIKGIIDTWYETNLNSYTTYLSNDAVYCNDRSITSGSYSLNAAFDYSAATRLQTNKAPTYNCADTNDAFSVNNTNAKLDYPIGLMTADEVAFAGGVHMSSDSTTTYYYYNSANGSSTGTYNWYLMTPWSVSYNKINSDSYVFFVGG
;
A
#
# COMPACT_ATOMS: atom_id res chain seq x y z
N THR A 1 21.32 7.72 15.52
CA THR A 1 19.89 8.12 15.56
C THR A 1 19.04 6.87 15.65
N LYS A 2 18.01 6.87 16.50
CA LYS A 2 17.10 5.73 16.62
C LYS A 2 16.31 5.56 15.31
N THR A 3 16.24 4.34 14.78
CA THR A 3 15.50 4.03 13.56
C THR A 3 14.48 2.91 13.73
N LEU A 4 14.49 2.22 14.89
CA LEU A 4 13.53 1.16 15.24
C LEU A 4 12.58 1.68 16.34
N TYR A 5 11.29 1.56 16.08
CA TYR A 5 10.19 2.06 16.90
C TYR A 5 9.17 0.96 17.18
N THR A 6 8.25 1.22 18.11
CA THR A 6 7.13 0.34 18.42
C THR A 6 5.82 0.98 18.01
N GLY A 7 4.89 0.15 17.52
CA GLY A 7 3.51 0.49 17.22
C GLY A 7 2.58 -0.61 17.71
N THR A 8 1.32 -0.55 17.29
CA THR A 8 0.30 -1.53 17.66
C THR A 8 -0.48 -1.95 16.41
N GLU A 9 -0.68 -3.26 16.25
CA GLU A 9 -1.57 -3.87 15.27
C GLU A 9 -2.40 -4.95 15.98
N ASP A 10 -3.73 -4.87 15.92
CA ASP A 10 -4.67 -5.80 16.56
C ASP A 10 -4.36 -6.03 18.06
N ASN A 11 -4.10 -4.93 18.79
CA ASN A 11 -3.72 -4.92 20.20
C ASN A 11 -2.40 -5.65 20.53
N LYS A 12 -1.59 -5.98 19.54
CA LYS A 12 -0.25 -6.54 19.73
C LYS A 12 0.82 -5.50 19.43
N THR A 13 1.92 -5.56 20.15
CA THR A 13 3.09 -4.72 19.87
C THR A 13 3.75 -5.18 18.58
N VAL A 14 3.97 -4.25 17.67
CA VAL A 14 4.75 -4.44 16.45
C VAL A 14 5.94 -3.47 16.44
N TYR A 15 6.98 -3.84 15.70
CA TYR A 15 8.19 -3.02 15.55
C TYR A 15 8.32 -2.55 14.13
N TYR A 16 8.75 -1.31 13.91
CA TYR A 16 8.89 -0.76 12.57
C TYR A 16 10.13 0.14 12.43
N PHE A 17 10.66 0.20 11.21
CA PHE A 17 11.74 1.11 10.87
C PHE A 17 11.18 2.45 10.37
N ALA A 18 11.83 3.56 10.79
CA ALA A 18 11.51 4.91 10.36
C ALA A 18 12.77 5.76 10.17
N GLY A 19 12.63 6.85 9.44
CA GLY A 19 13.72 7.74 9.12
C GLY A 19 14.72 7.11 8.14
N ASN A 20 15.96 7.59 8.16
CA ASN A 20 17.02 7.10 7.28
C ASN A 20 17.66 5.81 7.84
N ALA A 21 16.91 4.71 7.85
CA ALA A 21 17.42 3.40 8.24
C ALA A 21 18.39 2.87 7.17
N LEU A 22 19.61 2.51 7.54
CA LEU A 22 20.66 2.07 6.64
C LEU A 22 20.91 0.55 6.69
N ASP A 23 20.47 -0.11 7.74
CA ASP A 23 20.78 -1.51 8.10
C ASP A 23 19.58 -2.44 8.16
N ASN A 24 18.41 -2.00 7.69
CA ASN A 24 17.18 -2.78 7.65
C ASN A 24 17.08 -3.67 6.41
N TRP A 25 18.13 -4.43 6.12
CA TRP A 25 18.22 -5.30 4.96
C TRP A 25 18.04 -6.76 5.27
N VAL A 26 17.42 -7.49 4.34
CA VAL A 26 17.38 -8.94 4.31
C VAL A 26 17.50 -9.44 2.87
N LYS A 27 18.13 -10.61 2.67
CA LYS A 27 18.19 -11.31 1.39
C LYS A 27 17.23 -12.49 1.42
N PHE A 28 16.28 -12.51 0.50
CA PHE A 28 15.28 -13.57 0.40
C PHE A 28 14.87 -13.79 -1.06
N GLY A 29 14.71 -15.03 -1.48
CA GLY A 29 14.26 -15.38 -2.82
C GLY A 29 15.17 -14.90 -3.95
N GLY A 30 16.47 -14.71 -3.69
CA GLY A 30 17.43 -14.17 -4.66
C GLY A 30 17.50 -12.64 -4.71
N PHE A 31 16.64 -11.94 -3.98
CA PHE A 31 16.52 -10.48 -3.97
C PHE A 31 16.90 -9.89 -2.62
N TYR A 32 17.19 -8.58 -2.62
CA TYR A 32 17.33 -7.76 -1.43
C TYR A 32 16.01 -7.03 -1.13
N TRP A 33 15.70 -6.97 0.16
CA TRP A 33 14.48 -6.36 0.68
C TRP A 33 14.81 -5.42 1.82
N ARG A 34 14.01 -4.37 1.97
CA ARG A 34 13.99 -3.57 3.18
C ARG A 34 13.00 -4.19 4.17
N ILE A 35 13.43 -4.36 5.41
CA ILE A 35 12.49 -4.70 6.50
C ILE A 35 11.70 -3.45 6.83
N ILE A 36 10.37 -3.54 6.72
CA ILE A 36 9.46 -2.44 7.06
C ILE A 36 9.07 -2.52 8.53
N ARG A 37 8.48 -3.65 8.92
CA ARG A 37 7.92 -3.88 10.25
C ARG A 37 7.70 -5.37 10.53
N THR A 38 7.40 -5.69 11.79
CA THR A 38 6.71 -6.93 12.14
C THR A 38 5.21 -6.76 11.99
N ASN A 39 4.47 -7.86 11.75
CA ASN A 39 3.01 -7.90 11.75
C ASN A 39 2.50 -8.51 13.06
N ALA A 40 1.19 -8.36 13.33
CA ALA A 40 0.54 -8.92 14.52
C ALA A 40 0.60 -10.46 14.59
N ASP A 41 0.74 -11.16 13.46
CA ASP A 41 0.94 -12.61 13.36
C ASP A 41 2.38 -13.05 13.67
N GLY A 42 3.30 -12.10 13.89
CA GLY A 42 4.73 -12.34 14.16
C GLY A 42 5.59 -12.42 12.89
N SER A 43 5.01 -12.37 11.71
CA SER A 43 5.76 -12.33 10.44
C SER A 43 6.41 -10.95 10.23
N ILE A 44 7.29 -10.87 9.22
CA ILE A 44 8.04 -9.65 8.89
C ILE A 44 7.58 -9.15 7.53
N ARG A 45 7.17 -7.87 7.47
CA ARG A 45 6.84 -7.18 6.23
C ARG A 45 8.09 -6.68 5.54
N LEU A 46 8.21 -7.00 4.26
CA LEU A 46 9.37 -6.68 3.43
C LEU A 46 8.96 -5.80 2.24
N LEU A 47 9.85 -4.87 1.86
CA LEU A 47 9.74 -4.08 0.64
C LEU A 47 10.83 -4.49 -0.34
N TYR A 48 10.45 -4.83 -1.57
CA TYR A 48 11.37 -5.18 -2.65
C TYR A 48 12.38 -4.06 -2.95
N ASN A 49 13.65 -4.43 -3.13
CA ASN A 49 14.72 -3.49 -3.46
C ASN A 49 15.68 -3.98 -4.57
N GLY A 50 15.27 -4.97 -5.36
CA GLY A 50 16.08 -5.46 -6.47
C GLY A 50 17.10 -6.53 -6.10
N THR A 51 18.15 -6.66 -6.91
CA THR A 51 19.13 -7.76 -6.84
C THR A 51 20.34 -7.47 -5.97
N ASN A 52 20.51 -6.22 -5.51
CA ASN A 52 21.55 -5.80 -4.56
C ASN A 52 21.13 -4.54 -3.82
N THR A 53 21.94 -4.07 -2.86
CA THR A 53 21.63 -2.89 -2.03
C THR A 53 21.91 -1.54 -2.71
N THR A 54 22.50 -1.55 -3.89
CA THR A 54 22.92 -0.35 -4.64
C THR A 54 22.31 -0.27 -6.04
N VAL A 55 21.18 -0.97 -6.26
CA VAL A 55 20.45 -0.89 -7.54
C VAL A 55 19.93 0.51 -7.84
N THR A 56 19.70 0.79 -9.12
CA THR A 56 19.11 2.04 -9.60
C THR A 56 17.64 1.86 -10.02
N ASP A 57 17.11 0.64 -9.94
CA ASP A 57 15.78 0.20 -10.39
C ASP A 57 15.14 -0.73 -9.36
N ALA A 58 14.93 -0.21 -8.14
CA ALA A 58 14.34 -0.95 -7.02
C ALA A 58 12.82 -1.08 -7.15
N TYR A 59 12.33 -1.57 -8.29
CA TYR A 59 10.92 -1.79 -8.59
C TYR A 59 10.74 -3.04 -9.47
N ILE A 60 9.55 -3.65 -9.46
CA ILE A 60 9.27 -4.87 -10.23
C ILE A 60 8.72 -4.62 -11.63
N GLY A 61 8.32 -3.41 -11.93
CA GLY A 61 7.75 -3.00 -13.21
C GLY A 61 6.97 -1.70 -13.12
N THR A 62 6.44 -1.25 -14.27
CA THR A 62 5.58 -0.07 -14.37
C THR A 62 4.19 -0.48 -14.83
N SER A 63 3.16 0.14 -14.28
CA SER A 63 1.75 -0.16 -14.57
C SER A 63 0.87 1.02 -14.20
N ALA A 64 -0.30 1.14 -14.83
CA ALA A 64 -1.39 1.87 -14.21
C ALA A 64 -1.88 1.11 -12.98
N PHE A 65 -2.44 1.82 -11.99
CA PHE A 65 -3.08 1.15 -10.86
C PHE A 65 -4.28 0.32 -11.33
N ASN A 66 -5.13 0.92 -12.17
CA ASN A 66 -6.21 0.22 -12.85
C ASN A 66 -6.49 0.84 -14.22
N SER A 67 -7.38 0.22 -15.00
CA SER A 67 -7.67 0.60 -16.40
C SER A 67 -8.48 1.90 -16.53
N VAL A 68 -9.22 2.31 -15.50
CA VAL A 68 -10.12 3.48 -15.52
C VAL A 68 -10.00 4.24 -14.22
N SER A 69 -10.01 5.58 -14.28
CA SER A 69 -10.00 6.47 -13.10
C SER A 69 -11.37 7.10 -12.81
N THR A 70 -12.32 7.01 -13.72
CA THR A 70 -13.60 7.74 -13.64
C THR A 70 -14.66 7.08 -12.76
N ASP A 71 -14.40 5.90 -12.21
CA ASP A 71 -15.27 5.22 -11.25
C ASP A 71 -14.48 4.86 -9.99
N PRO A 72 -14.96 5.26 -8.80
CA PRO A 72 -14.29 4.97 -7.53
C PRO A 72 -14.11 3.48 -7.22
N MET A 73 -14.77 2.55 -7.92
CA MET A 73 -14.49 1.13 -7.73
C MET A 73 -13.05 0.77 -8.10
N TYR A 74 -12.43 1.49 -9.04
CA TYR A 74 -11.10 1.17 -9.57
C TYR A 74 -9.91 1.57 -8.67
N VAL A 75 -10.15 2.15 -7.49
CA VAL A 75 -9.12 2.30 -6.44
C VAL A 75 -8.98 1.05 -5.56
N GLY A 76 -9.84 0.05 -5.76
CA GLY A 76 -9.69 -1.26 -5.11
C GLY A 76 -8.51 -2.04 -5.68
N TYR A 77 -7.65 -2.56 -4.83
CA TYR A 77 -6.60 -3.53 -5.22
C TYR A 77 -7.23 -4.81 -5.81
N LYS A 78 -8.33 -5.25 -5.18
CA LYS A 78 -9.39 -6.02 -5.85
C LYS A 78 -10.68 -5.21 -5.75
N TYR A 79 -11.60 -5.41 -6.67
CA TYR A 79 -12.85 -4.66 -6.72
C TYR A 79 -14.00 -5.56 -7.21
N GLY A 80 -15.22 -5.12 -7.01
CA GLY A 80 -16.43 -5.80 -7.43
C GLY A 80 -17.11 -5.10 -8.61
N THR A 81 -18.28 -4.53 -8.33
CA THR A 81 -19.08 -3.79 -9.32
C THR A 81 -19.30 -2.36 -8.86
N SER A 82 -19.53 -1.47 -9.84
CA SER A 82 -19.84 -0.07 -9.61
C SER A 82 -21.16 0.15 -8.86
N GLY A 83 -21.34 1.34 -8.33
CA GLY A 83 -22.59 1.86 -7.78
C GLY A 83 -22.58 2.05 -6.27
N THR A 84 -22.16 1.08 -5.48
CA THR A 84 -22.09 1.20 -4.01
C THR A 84 -20.76 0.69 -3.46
N LEU A 85 -20.38 1.18 -2.28
CA LEU A 85 -19.19 0.69 -1.60
C LEU A 85 -19.28 -0.81 -1.30
N ALA A 86 -20.46 -1.30 -0.92
CA ALA A 86 -20.68 -2.72 -0.64
C ALA A 86 -20.50 -3.59 -1.90
N SER A 87 -21.04 -3.15 -3.06
CA SER A 87 -20.87 -3.88 -4.31
C SER A 87 -19.40 -3.84 -4.80
N ASN A 88 -18.70 -2.73 -4.58
CA ASN A 88 -17.28 -2.63 -4.87
C ASN A 88 -16.45 -3.58 -3.99
N ARG A 89 -16.78 -3.73 -2.71
CA ARG A 89 -16.07 -4.58 -1.75
C ARG A 89 -16.32 -6.08 -1.91
N THR A 90 -17.04 -6.54 -2.93
CA THR A 90 -17.18 -7.98 -3.23
C THR A 90 -15.88 -8.61 -3.77
N ASN A 91 -14.91 -7.80 -4.18
CA ASN A 91 -13.53 -8.22 -4.50
C ASN A 91 -13.42 -9.32 -5.55
N THR A 92 -14.32 -9.35 -6.52
CA THR A 92 -14.38 -10.39 -7.55
C THR A 92 -13.40 -10.21 -8.70
N ASN A 93 -12.87 -8.98 -8.88
CA ASN A 93 -11.95 -8.63 -9.96
C ASN A 93 -10.60 -8.16 -9.39
N ASN A 94 -9.53 -8.41 -10.13
CA ASN A 94 -8.20 -7.88 -9.82
C ASN A 94 -7.98 -6.54 -10.53
N SER A 95 -7.31 -5.59 -9.84
CA SER A 95 -6.79 -4.39 -10.50
C SER A 95 -5.66 -4.75 -11.48
N THR A 96 -5.36 -3.83 -12.39
CA THR A 96 -4.24 -4.01 -13.36
C THR A 96 -2.93 -4.23 -12.63
N ILE A 97 -2.63 -3.39 -11.62
CA ILE A 97 -1.39 -3.51 -10.85
C ILE A 97 -1.30 -4.82 -10.07
N LYS A 98 -2.43 -5.33 -9.52
CA LYS A 98 -2.45 -6.65 -8.85
C LYS A 98 -2.05 -7.76 -9.82
N GLY A 99 -2.60 -7.76 -11.04
CA GLY A 99 -2.24 -8.75 -12.05
C GLY A 99 -0.75 -8.77 -12.39
N ILE A 100 -0.10 -7.60 -12.45
CA ILE A 100 1.35 -7.48 -12.67
C ILE A 100 2.14 -8.04 -11.47
N ILE A 101 1.73 -7.69 -10.25
CA ILE A 101 2.38 -8.15 -9.03
C ILE A 101 2.26 -9.67 -8.87
N ASP A 102 1.08 -10.23 -9.12
CA ASP A 102 0.83 -11.67 -9.06
C ASP A 102 1.69 -12.44 -10.08
N THR A 103 1.77 -11.95 -11.31
CA THR A 103 2.61 -12.56 -12.36
C THR A 103 4.09 -12.53 -11.99
N TRP A 104 4.55 -11.41 -11.41
CA TRP A 104 5.92 -11.30 -10.92
C TRP A 104 6.18 -12.27 -9.78
N TYR A 105 5.26 -12.40 -8.82
CA TYR A 105 5.36 -13.33 -7.70
C TYR A 105 5.46 -14.79 -8.19
N GLU A 106 4.56 -15.18 -9.08
CA GLU A 106 4.52 -16.53 -9.64
C GLU A 106 5.84 -16.92 -10.29
N THR A 107 6.45 -15.99 -11.01
CA THR A 107 7.72 -16.20 -11.70
C THR A 107 8.91 -16.26 -10.74
N ASN A 108 8.91 -15.44 -9.69
CA ASN A 108 10.12 -15.19 -8.91
C ASN A 108 10.08 -15.75 -7.48
N LEU A 109 8.92 -15.88 -6.86
CA LEU A 109 8.77 -16.24 -5.45
C LEU A 109 7.90 -17.46 -5.20
N ASN A 110 7.28 -18.06 -6.18
CA ASN A 110 6.35 -19.18 -5.99
C ASN A 110 7.00 -20.36 -5.24
N SER A 111 8.27 -20.65 -5.50
CA SER A 111 9.03 -21.70 -4.79
C SER A 111 9.34 -21.40 -3.32
N TYR A 112 9.10 -20.16 -2.89
CA TYR A 112 9.35 -19.68 -1.52
C TYR A 112 8.07 -19.47 -0.72
N THR A 113 6.89 -19.79 -1.26
CA THR A 113 5.57 -19.53 -0.65
C THR A 113 5.44 -20.09 0.77
N THR A 114 6.08 -21.24 1.06
CA THR A 114 6.05 -21.86 2.39
C THR A 114 6.72 -21.05 3.50
N TYR A 115 7.54 -20.08 3.15
CA TYR A 115 8.20 -19.17 4.10
C TYR A 115 7.45 -17.84 4.30
N LEU A 116 6.35 -17.65 3.61
CA LEU A 116 5.59 -16.41 3.62
C LEU A 116 4.28 -16.57 4.39
N SER A 117 3.89 -15.54 5.15
CA SER A 117 2.65 -15.56 5.92
C SER A 117 1.43 -15.44 5.00
N ASN A 118 0.47 -16.34 5.17
CA ASN A 118 -0.84 -16.27 4.54
C ASN A 118 -1.84 -15.38 5.31
N ASP A 119 -1.49 -14.97 6.53
CA ASP A 119 -2.33 -14.18 7.43
C ASP A 119 -1.96 -12.68 7.44
N ALA A 120 -0.75 -12.33 6.98
CA ALA A 120 -0.30 -10.94 6.94
C ALA A 120 -1.24 -10.08 6.08
N VAL A 121 -1.79 -9.01 6.68
CA VAL A 121 -2.83 -8.16 6.08
C VAL A 121 -2.22 -7.03 5.26
N TYR A 122 -2.73 -6.84 4.05
CA TYR A 122 -2.53 -5.69 3.19
C TYR A 122 -3.83 -4.88 3.16
N CYS A 123 -3.86 -3.73 3.83
CA CYS A 123 -5.09 -2.97 4.03
C CYS A 123 -5.39 -2.01 2.87
N ASN A 124 -6.50 -2.20 2.15
CA ASN A 124 -6.93 -1.27 1.10
C ASN A 124 -7.66 -0.05 1.67
N ASP A 125 -8.32 -0.17 2.83
CA ASP A 125 -9.04 0.88 3.58
C ASP A 125 -9.92 1.80 2.72
N ARG A 126 -10.93 1.23 2.07
CA ARG A 126 -11.94 1.96 1.29
C ARG A 126 -13.06 2.59 2.13
N SER A 127 -12.86 2.70 3.44
CA SER A 127 -13.81 3.38 4.33
C SER A 127 -13.89 4.87 4.03
N ILE A 128 -15.04 5.48 4.29
CA ILE A 128 -15.33 6.90 4.02
C ILE A 128 -15.59 7.60 5.34
N THR A 129 -14.91 8.72 5.58
CA THR A 129 -15.06 9.49 6.83
C THR A 129 -16.22 10.46 6.76
N SER A 130 -16.45 11.08 5.60
CA SER A 130 -17.50 12.09 5.41
C SER A 130 -18.11 11.97 4.02
N GLY A 131 -19.39 12.32 3.90
CA GLY A 131 -20.13 12.17 2.67
C GLY A 131 -20.60 10.74 2.46
N SER A 132 -20.85 10.38 1.21
CA SER A 132 -21.29 9.06 0.80
C SER A 132 -20.49 8.62 -0.42
N TYR A 133 -20.20 7.31 -0.52
CA TYR A 133 -19.70 6.74 -1.75
C TYR A 133 -20.63 7.10 -2.92
N SER A 134 -20.11 7.75 -3.93
CA SER A 134 -20.91 8.29 -5.03
C SER A 134 -20.11 8.32 -6.32
N LEU A 135 -20.80 8.07 -7.42
CA LEU A 135 -20.28 8.27 -8.78
C LEU A 135 -20.39 9.75 -9.24
N ASN A 136 -21.18 10.53 -8.52
CA ASN A 136 -21.57 11.88 -8.94
C ASN A 136 -21.32 12.95 -7.87
N ALA A 137 -20.43 12.67 -6.93
CA ALA A 137 -20.03 13.64 -5.90
C ALA A 137 -18.58 13.38 -5.47
N ALA A 138 -17.88 14.45 -5.10
CA ALA A 138 -16.56 14.33 -4.48
C ALA A 138 -16.68 13.80 -3.05
N PHE A 139 -15.70 12.99 -2.64
CA PHE A 139 -15.56 12.50 -1.26
C PHE A 139 -14.12 12.07 -0.97
N ASP A 140 -13.78 11.99 0.32
CA ASP A 140 -12.49 11.51 0.78
C ASP A 140 -12.62 10.15 1.45
N TYR A 141 -11.66 9.28 1.18
CA TYR A 141 -11.50 8.05 1.95
C TYR A 141 -10.93 8.36 3.35
N SER A 142 -11.22 7.49 4.30
CA SER A 142 -10.85 7.70 5.72
C SER A 142 -9.36 7.91 5.92
N ALA A 143 -8.53 7.26 5.12
CA ALA A 143 -7.09 7.43 5.15
C ALA A 143 -6.66 8.87 4.83
N ALA A 144 -7.36 9.58 3.95
CA ALA A 144 -7.06 10.98 3.65
C ALA A 144 -7.18 11.84 4.91
N THR A 145 -8.33 11.80 5.59
CA THR A 145 -8.52 12.53 6.85
C THR A 145 -7.54 12.09 7.93
N ARG A 146 -7.35 10.78 8.09
CA ARG A 146 -6.45 10.21 9.11
C ARG A 146 -5.01 10.69 8.94
N LEU A 147 -4.48 10.64 7.73
CA LEU A 147 -3.08 10.95 7.46
C LEU A 147 -2.82 12.44 7.23
N GLN A 148 -3.72 13.14 6.52
CA GLN A 148 -3.51 14.54 6.18
C GLN A 148 -3.87 15.48 7.33
N THR A 149 -5.02 15.25 7.96
CA THR A 149 -5.55 16.15 8.99
C THR A 149 -5.11 15.73 10.39
N ASN A 150 -5.34 14.46 10.72
CA ASN A 150 -5.15 13.98 12.10
C ASN A 150 -3.70 13.56 12.38
N LYS A 151 -2.88 13.31 11.35
CA LYS A 151 -1.50 12.82 11.47
C LYS A 151 -1.41 11.55 12.35
N ALA A 152 -2.40 10.66 12.25
CA ALA A 152 -2.59 9.50 13.11
C ALA A 152 -2.62 8.19 12.29
N PRO A 153 -1.47 7.73 11.76
CA PRO A 153 -1.40 6.48 11.02
C PRO A 153 -1.75 5.28 11.91
N THR A 154 -2.25 4.21 11.29
CA THR A 154 -2.60 2.96 11.97
C THR A 154 -2.15 1.75 11.15
N TYR A 155 -1.81 0.65 11.84
CA TYR A 155 -1.62 -0.65 11.18
C TYR A 155 -2.90 -1.49 11.17
N ASN A 156 -3.94 -1.09 11.92
CA ASN A 156 -5.20 -1.81 11.97
C ASN A 156 -5.99 -1.65 10.68
N CYS A 157 -6.57 -2.74 10.20
CA CYS A 157 -7.50 -2.77 9.09
C CYS A 157 -8.90 -3.06 9.60
N ALA A 158 -9.73 -2.04 9.76
CA ALA A 158 -11.01 -2.15 10.46
C ALA A 158 -12.09 -2.95 9.69
N ASP A 159 -12.02 -2.97 8.36
CA ASP A 159 -13.00 -3.67 7.52
C ASP A 159 -12.40 -4.95 6.93
N THR A 160 -13.03 -6.08 7.21
CA THR A 160 -12.58 -7.40 6.74
C THR A 160 -12.61 -7.52 5.21
N ASN A 161 -13.44 -6.73 4.51
CA ASN A 161 -13.47 -6.71 3.04
C ASN A 161 -12.31 -5.88 2.44
N ASP A 162 -11.59 -5.14 3.25
CA ASP A 162 -10.40 -4.38 2.87
C ASP A 162 -9.09 -4.97 3.43
N ALA A 163 -9.20 -5.97 4.31
CA ALA A 163 -8.07 -6.64 4.96
C ALA A 163 -7.54 -7.78 4.08
N PHE A 164 -6.89 -7.46 2.99
CA PHE A 164 -6.42 -8.44 2.02
C PHE A 164 -5.35 -9.36 2.60
N SER A 165 -5.62 -10.67 2.60
CA SER A 165 -4.64 -11.73 2.89
C SER A 165 -5.01 -13.03 2.16
N VAL A 166 -4.11 -14.01 2.13
CA VAL A 166 -4.39 -15.30 1.47
C VAL A 166 -5.51 -16.06 2.18
N ASN A 167 -5.56 -15.97 3.51
CA ASN A 167 -6.52 -16.71 4.33
C ASN A 167 -7.85 -15.94 4.57
N ASN A 168 -7.93 -14.66 4.26
CA ASN A 168 -9.19 -13.92 4.43
C ASN A 168 -10.15 -14.18 3.27
N THR A 169 -11.24 -14.89 3.51
CA THR A 169 -12.23 -15.24 2.48
C THR A 169 -12.98 -14.04 1.91
N ASN A 170 -13.10 -12.92 2.65
CA ASN A 170 -13.81 -11.70 2.21
C ASN A 170 -12.91 -10.82 1.31
N ALA A 171 -11.59 -10.88 1.53
CA ALA A 171 -10.60 -10.10 0.80
C ALA A 171 -9.39 -10.99 0.46
N LYS A 172 -9.66 -12.05 -0.31
CA LYS A 172 -8.68 -13.10 -0.60
C LYS A 172 -7.65 -12.65 -1.63
N LEU A 173 -6.37 -12.83 -1.28
CA LEU A 173 -5.25 -12.77 -2.21
C LEU A 173 -4.92 -14.17 -2.76
N ASP A 174 -4.42 -14.19 -3.99
CA ASP A 174 -3.91 -15.41 -4.63
C ASP A 174 -2.51 -15.75 -4.10
N TYR A 175 -1.73 -14.70 -3.77
CA TYR A 175 -0.36 -14.80 -3.26
C TYR A 175 -0.14 -13.84 -2.08
N PRO A 176 0.77 -14.16 -1.13
CA PRO A 176 1.07 -13.33 0.03
C PRO A 176 1.96 -12.11 -0.34
N ILE A 177 1.50 -11.31 -1.27
CA ILE A 177 2.18 -10.11 -1.78
C ILE A 177 1.15 -9.00 -2.06
N GLY A 178 1.58 -7.75 -1.89
CA GLY A 178 0.75 -6.58 -2.19
C GLY A 178 1.57 -5.30 -2.19
N LEU A 179 0.88 -4.19 -2.36
CA LEU A 179 1.46 -2.85 -2.23
C LEU A 179 1.59 -2.47 -0.75
N MET A 180 2.50 -1.53 -0.46
CA MET A 180 2.52 -0.85 0.83
C MET A 180 1.27 -0.01 1.01
N THR A 181 0.92 0.24 2.28
CA THR A 181 -0.14 1.21 2.64
C THR A 181 0.44 2.61 2.86
N ALA A 182 -0.39 3.64 2.73
CA ALA A 182 0.00 5.00 3.06
C ALA A 182 0.33 5.16 4.56
N ASP A 183 -0.31 4.39 5.42
CA ASP A 183 -0.02 4.35 6.85
C ASP A 183 1.39 3.80 7.14
N GLU A 184 1.83 2.76 6.43
CA GLU A 184 3.21 2.23 6.53
C GLU A 184 4.24 3.28 6.11
N VAL A 185 3.96 4.04 5.05
CA VAL A 185 4.82 5.15 4.62
C VAL A 185 4.84 6.28 5.66
N ALA A 186 3.68 6.63 6.24
CA ALA A 186 3.59 7.66 7.27
C ALA A 186 4.35 7.27 8.54
N PHE A 187 4.27 6.01 8.99
CA PHE A 187 5.08 5.52 10.10
C PHE A 187 6.58 5.58 9.82
N ALA A 188 7.00 5.37 8.57
CA ALA A 188 8.40 5.47 8.19
C ALA A 188 8.93 6.92 8.18
N GLY A 189 8.06 7.91 8.16
CA GLY A 189 8.40 9.33 8.17
C GLY A 189 7.88 10.11 6.96
N GLY A 190 7.15 9.44 6.04
CA GLY A 190 6.47 10.10 4.94
C GLY A 190 5.32 10.99 5.45
N VAL A 191 5.15 12.16 4.82
CA VAL A 191 4.01 13.05 5.10
C VAL A 191 3.30 13.37 3.79
N HIS A 192 2.02 13.61 3.88
CA HIS A 192 1.25 14.05 2.72
C HIS A 192 1.62 15.50 2.37
N MET A 193 1.85 15.72 1.08
CA MET A 193 2.38 16.94 0.48
C MET A 193 3.86 17.16 0.81
N SER A 194 4.70 17.06 -0.19
CA SER A 194 6.17 17.10 -0.09
C SER A 194 6.74 18.39 0.48
N SER A 195 6.03 19.51 0.39
CA SER A 195 6.42 20.78 1.00
C SER A 195 6.60 20.69 2.53
N ASP A 196 5.95 19.71 3.16
CA ASP A 196 5.99 19.50 4.61
C ASP A 196 7.03 18.44 5.01
N SER A 197 7.59 17.70 4.05
CA SER A 197 8.53 16.61 4.31
C SER A 197 9.97 17.11 4.28
N THR A 198 10.46 17.50 5.43
CA THR A 198 11.92 17.76 5.61
C THR A 198 12.67 16.53 6.13
N THR A 199 11.96 15.45 6.43
CA THR A 199 12.54 14.25 7.06
C THR A 199 12.83 13.21 5.99
N THR A 200 14.10 12.87 5.80
CA THR A 200 14.52 11.75 4.95
C THR A 200 14.02 10.43 5.54
N TYR A 201 13.42 9.59 4.72
CA TYR A 201 13.05 8.23 5.10
C TYR A 201 13.41 7.25 3.99
N TYR A 202 13.66 6.00 4.35
CA TYR A 202 14.31 5.02 3.46
C TYR A 202 13.46 4.57 2.25
N TYR A 203 12.15 4.87 2.21
CA TYR A 203 11.30 4.64 1.03
C TYR A 203 11.44 5.74 -0.02
N TYR A 204 11.86 6.94 0.36
CA TYR A 204 12.03 8.07 -0.54
C TYR A 204 13.49 8.15 -0.97
N ASN A 205 13.80 7.58 -2.12
CA ASN A 205 15.16 7.46 -2.59
C ASN A 205 15.25 7.44 -4.12
N SER A 206 16.46 7.58 -4.66
CA SER A 206 16.71 7.60 -6.11
C SER A 206 16.61 6.20 -6.74
N ALA A 207 16.83 5.14 -5.98
CA ALA A 207 16.84 3.79 -6.51
C ALA A 207 15.44 3.31 -6.97
N ASN A 208 14.36 3.83 -6.35
CA ASN A 208 13.00 3.59 -6.77
C ASN A 208 12.40 4.76 -7.59
N GLY A 209 13.18 5.80 -7.87
CA GLY A 209 12.78 6.95 -8.66
C GLY A 209 11.96 8.00 -7.91
N SER A 210 11.58 7.77 -6.65
CA SER A 210 10.71 8.69 -5.91
C SER A 210 11.35 10.03 -5.61
N SER A 211 12.62 10.05 -5.17
CA SER A 211 13.33 11.29 -4.85
C SER A 211 13.86 12.07 -6.06
N THR A 212 13.82 11.47 -7.25
CA THR A 212 14.24 12.12 -8.51
C THR A 212 13.05 12.58 -9.36
N GLY A 213 11.80 12.28 -8.92
CA GLY A 213 10.61 12.53 -9.71
C GLY A 213 10.49 11.66 -10.97
N THR A 214 11.32 10.62 -11.10
CA THR A 214 11.33 9.74 -12.27
C THR A 214 10.11 8.82 -12.26
N TYR A 215 9.76 8.29 -11.09
CA TYR A 215 8.61 7.41 -10.91
C TYR A 215 7.83 7.77 -9.63
N ASN A 216 6.51 7.65 -9.74
CA ASN A 216 5.60 7.58 -8.61
C ASN A 216 5.24 6.12 -8.41
N TRP A 217 5.42 5.57 -7.22
CA TRP A 217 4.98 4.20 -6.97
C TRP A 217 3.75 4.15 -6.07
N TYR A 218 2.78 3.41 -6.57
CA TYR A 218 1.46 3.34 -5.98
C TYR A 218 1.46 2.64 -4.62
N LEU A 219 0.62 3.17 -3.73
CA LEU A 219 0.27 2.55 -2.46
C LEU A 219 -1.08 1.87 -2.57
N MET A 220 -1.36 0.93 -1.67
CA MET A 220 -2.64 0.22 -1.67
C MET A 220 -3.82 1.12 -1.27
N THR A 221 -3.55 2.19 -0.55
CA THR A 221 -4.54 3.02 0.11
C THR A 221 -5.17 4.02 -0.86
N PRO A 222 -6.51 4.05 -1.01
CA PRO A 222 -7.22 5.09 -1.77
C PRO A 222 -7.16 6.42 -1.04
N TRP A 223 -7.18 7.50 -1.80
CA TRP A 223 -7.08 8.86 -1.27
C TRP A 223 -8.41 9.60 -1.33
N SER A 224 -8.88 9.94 -2.54
CA SER A 224 -10.06 10.78 -2.75
C SER A 224 -10.73 10.52 -4.09
N VAL A 225 -11.93 11.03 -4.22
CA VAL A 225 -12.64 11.17 -5.49
C VAL A 225 -12.94 12.63 -5.72
N SER A 226 -12.48 13.18 -6.85
CA SER A 226 -12.89 14.51 -7.31
C SER A 226 -14.10 14.37 -8.25
N TYR A 227 -14.92 15.43 -8.29
CA TYR A 227 -16.07 15.50 -9.18
C TYR A 227 -16.26 16.93 -9.68
N ASN A 228 -16.25 17.12 -10.99
CA ASN A 228 -16.37 18.42 -11.62
C ASN A 228 -17.74 18.69 -12.29
N LYS A 229 -18.79 17.95 -11.88
CA LYS A 229 -20.16 17.95 -12.42
C LYS A 229 -20.31 17.29 -13.80
N ILE A 230 -19.23 16.77 -14.38
CA ILE A 230 -19.22 16.05 -15.64
C ILE A 230 -18.56 14.68 -15.47
N ASN A 231 -17.38 14.67 -14.84
CA ASN A 231 -16.56 13.46 -14.65
C ASN A 231 -16.13 13.34 -13.19
N SER A 232 -16.01 12.11 -12.74
CA SER A 232 -15.29 11.73 -11.51
C SER A 232 -13.87 11.30 -11.87
N ASP A 233 -12.91 11.61 -10.99
CA ASP A 233 -11.58 11.03 -11.01
C ASP A 233 -11.24 10.49 -9.63
N SER A 234 -10.76 9.26 -9.58
CA SER A 234 -10.48 8.53 -8.35
C SER A 234 -8.98 8.33 -8.18
N TYR A 235 -8.49 8.56 -6.98
CA TYR A 235 -7.06 8.61 -6.68
C TYR A 235 -6.68 7.63 -5.58
N VAL A 236 -5.49 7.06 -5.70
CA VAL A 236 -4.78 6.33 -4.63
C VAL A 236 -3.58 7.15 -4.18
N PHE A 237 -3.11 6.92 -2.95
CA PHE A 237 -1.84 7.47 -2.51
C PHE A 237 -0.67 6.89 -3.32
N PHE A 238 0.39 7.68 -3.44
CA PHE A 238 1.65 7.24 -4.03
C PHE A 238 2.83 7.90 -3.30
N VAL A 239 4.03 7.35 -3.49
CA VAL A 239 5.30 7.96 -3.09
C VAL A 239 5.97 8.50 -4.34
N GLY A 240 6.26 9.79 -4.35
CA GLY A 240 6.86 10.46 -5.48
C GLY A 240 7.35 11.86 -5.15
N GLY A 241 8.12 12.45 -6.05
CA GLY A 241 8.63 13.82 -5.95
C GLY A 241 7.83 14.81 -6.79
#